data_b7481f0b244026d884a15c28fe7d056f
#
_entry.id   b7481f0b244026d884a15c28fe7d056f
#
_cell.length_a   1.000
_cell.length_b   1.000
_cell.length_c   1.000
_cell.angle_alpha   90.00
_cell.angle_beta   90.00
_cell.angle_gamma   90.00
#
_symmetry.space_group_name_H-M   'P 1'
#
loop_
_entity.id
_entity.type
_entity.pdbx_description
1 polymer ?
#
loop_
_entity_poly.entity_id
_entity_poly.type
_entity_poly.pdbx_seq_one_letter_code
_entity_poly.pdbx_strand_id
1 'polypeptide(L)'
;RYYVDERSTAFTTPLAAAQLGAALAFYGDQLRADLMFRRAVTMIATIPTEPNASVWRSDYGSIRRDNAAVLALAVEAGSGGVDTDLLSTRLARAGDRVSTQEAVWTLLAADALIDDIRDTDLTIDGIAPDGPLVPRRDAAARAAPINIRNTGTKPTELTVTTFGVPSEPEPAGGNGFSISRNYYTMDGEPVT
;
A
#
# COMPACT_ATOMS: atom_id res chain seq x y z
N ARG A 1 13.40 -24.25 -15.99
CA ARG A 1 14.22 -24.57 -14.78
C ARG A 1 15.63 -23.99 -14.92
N TYR A 2 16.46 -24.44 -15.86
CA TYR A 2 17.82 -23.95 -16.09
C TYR A 2 17.92 -22.45 -16.30
N TYR A 3 17.01 -21.85 -17.06
CA TYR A 3 17.00 -20.40 -17.33
C TYR A 3 16.90 -19.58 -16.05
N VAL A 4 16.10 -20.00 -15.08
CA VAL A 4 15.93 -19.30 -13.80
C VAL A 4 17.22 -19.35 -12.98
N ASP A 5 17.86 -20.52 -12.91
CA ASP A 5 19.11 -20.69 -12.18
C ASP A 5 20.25 -19.83 -12.77
N GLU A 6 20.33 -19.73 -14.09
CA GLU A 6 21.37 -18.97 -14.78
C GLU A 6 21.08 -17.46 -14.85
N ARG A 7 19.80 -17.06 -14.89
CA ARG A 7 19.39 -15.69 -15.20
C ARG A 7 18.67 -14.97 -14.05
N SER A 8 18.51 -15.61 -12.90
CA SER A 8 17.84 -14.99 -11.75
C SER A 8 18.49 -13.67 -11.33
N THR A 9 19.81 -13.52 -11.54
CA THR A 9 20.55 -12.28 -11.26
C THR A 9 20.22 -11.14 -12.21
N ALA A 10 19.64 -11.41 -13.37
CA ALA A 10 19.22 -10.37 -14.32
C ALA A 10 17.98 -9.59 -13.85
N PHE A 11 17.23 -10.12 -12.87
CA PHE A 11 16.10 -9.42 -12.25
C PHE A 11 16.64 -8.45 -11.18
N THR A 12 16.86 -7.21 -11.59
CA THR A 12 17.62 -6.20 -10.81
C THR A 12 16.75 -5.32 -9.94
N THR A 13 15.42 -5.52 -9.92
CA THR A 13 14.50 -4.76 -9.07
C THR A 13 13.77 -5.68 -8.08
N PRO A 14 13.40 -5.18 -6.88
CA PRO A 14 12.64 -5.97 -5.91
C PRO A 14 11.34 -6.52 -6.48
N LEU A 15 10.59 -5.69 -7.22
CA LEU A 15 9.36 -6.10 -7.88
C LEU A 15 9.59 -7.24 -8.88
N ALA A 16 10.59 -7.13 -9.75
CA ALA A 16 10.87 -8.18 -10.74
C ALA A 16 11.29 -9.50 -10.08
N ALA A 17 12.07 -9.43 -9.01
CA ALA A 17 12.43 -10.62 -8.22
C ALA A 17 11.21 -11.27 -7.56
N ALA A 18 10.30 -10.46 -6.99
CA ALA A 18 9.06 -10.96 -6.38
C ALA A 18 8.11 -11.57 -7.42
N GLN A 19 7.97 -10.94 -8.59
CA GLN A 19 7.17 -11.50 -9.70
C GLN A 19 7.71 -12.85 -10.17
N LEU A 20 9.04 -12.99 -10.27
CA LEU A 20 9.64 -14.29 -10.57
C LEU A 20 9.36 -15.29 -9.46
N GLY A 21 9.43 -14.89 -8.19
CA GLY A 21 9.08 -15.72 -7.05
C GLY A 21 7.64 -16.23 -7.14
N ALA A 22 6.68 -15.33 -7.39
CA ALA A 22 5.27 -15.68 -7.56
C ALA A 22 5.07 -16.67 -8.73
N ALA A 23 5.70 -16.40 -9.88
CA ALA A 23 5.63 -17.31 -11.02
C ALA A 23 6.17 -18.70 -10.69
N LEU A 24 7.28 -18.80 -9.96
CA LEU A 24 7.85 -20.09 -9.52
C LEU A 24 6.92 -20.84 -8.58
N ALA A 25 6.27 -20.14 -7.63
CA ALA A 25 5.28 -20.74 -6.75
C ALA A 25 4.09 -21.30 -7.53
N PHE A 26 3.58 -20.54 -8.51
CA PHE A 26 2.53 -21.02 -9.42
C PHE A 26 2.91 -22.29 -10.18
N TYR A 27 4.18 -22.45 -10.53
CA TYR A 27 4.71 -23.67 -11.14
C TYR A 27 5.06 -24.78 -10.13
N GLY A 28 4.76 -24.60 -8.86
CA GLY A 28 5.02 -25.55 -7.79
C GLY A 28 6.47 -25.62 -7.30
N ASP A 29 7.32 -24.67 -7.66
CA ASP A 29 8.72 -24.59 -7.22
C ASP A 29 8.86 -23.62 -6.03
N GLN A 30 8.25 -23.99 -4.90
CA GLN A 30 8.20 -23.15 -3.71
C GLN A 30 9.60 -22.83 -3.16
N LEU A 31 10.54 -23.76 -3.24
CA LEU A 31 11.89 -23.51 -2.74
C LEU A 31 12.58 -22.35 -3.47
N ARG A 32 12.49 -22.33 -4.81
CA ARG A 32 13.04 -21.21 -5.58
C ARG A 32 12.23 -19.95 -5.46
N ALA A 33 10.91 -20.06 -5.33
CA ALA A 33 10.04 -18.93 -5.03
C ALA A 33 10.50 -18.19 -3.77
N ASP A 34 10.69 -18.91 -2.67
CA ASP A 34 11.15 -18.35 -1.40
C ASP A 34 12.53 -17.71 -1.50
N LEU A 35 13.43 -18.27 -2.31
CA LEU A 35 14.73 -17.65 -2.57
C LEU A 35 14.57 -16.30 -3.30
N MET A 36 13.68 -16.20 -4.26
CA MET A 36 13.43 -14.96 -4.98
C MET A 36 12.76 -13.89 -4.10
N PHE A 37 11.85 -14.28 -3.24
CA PHE A 37 11.24 -13.36 -2.27
C PHE A 37 12.25 -12.84 -1.25
N ARG A 38 13.09 -13.70 -0.67
CA ARG A 38 14.20 -13.28 0.21
C ARG A 38 15.15 -12.31 -0.50
N ARG A 39 15.46 -12.58 -1.76
CA ARG A 39 16.27 -11.67 -2.57
C ARG A 39 15.58 -10.32 -2.75
N ALA A 40 14.28 -10.29 -3.06
CA ALA A 40 13.53 -9.04 -3.19
C ALA A 40 13.59 -8.19 -1.91
N VAL A 41 13.41 -8.81 -0.74
CA VAL A 41 13.54 -8.14 0.57
C VAL A 41 14.96 -7.61 0.80
N THR A 42 15.98 -8.40 0.47
CA THR A 42 17.38 -7.97 0.57
C THR A 42 17.66 -6.76 -0.32
N MET A 43 17.15 -6.75 -1.55
CA MET A 43 17.28 -5.60 -2.45
C MET A 43 16.63 -4.35 -1.87
N ILE A 44 15.43 -4.45 -1.28
CA ILE A 44 14.77 -3.32 -0.61
C ILE A 44 15.64 -2.78 0.52
N ALA A 45 16.24 -3.66 1.32
CA ALA A 45 17.08 -3.26 2.45
C ALA A 45 18.36 -2.53 2.04
N THR A 46 18.81 -2.71 0.80
CA THR A 46 20.02 -2.04 0.26
C THR A 46 19.74 -0.70 -0.41
N ILE A 47 18.45 -0.33 -0.59
CA ILE A 47 18.08 0.98 -1.15
C ILE A 47 18.33 2.06 -0.10
N PRO A 48 19.09 3.14 -0.43
CA PRO A 48 19.31 4.23 0.51
C PRO A 48 17.98 4.88 0.94
N THR A 49 17.81 5.07 2.24
CA THR A 49 16.59 5.68 2.83
C THR A 49 16.74 7.18 3.10
N GLU A 50 17.84 7.79 2.67
CA GLU A 50 18.09 9.21 2.91
C GLU A 50 17.04 10.11 2.21
N PRO A 51 16.48 11.12 2.88
CA PRO A 51 15.39 11.95 2.38
C PRO A 51 15.69 12.69 1.06
N ASN A 52 16.97 12.88 0.74
CA ASN A 52 17.45 13.62 -0.44
C ASN A 52 18.08 12.74 -1.51
N ALA A 53 18.17 11.43 -1.30
CA ALA A 53 18.63 10.52 -2.32
C ALA A 53 17.49 10.29 -3.32
N SER A 54 17.37 11.16 -4.34
CA SER A 54 16.54 10.85 -5.49
C SER A 54 17.21 9.70 -6.27
N VAL A 55 16.97 8.48 -5.84
CA VAL A 55 17.39 7.31 -6.61
C VAL A 55 16.51 7.24 -7.85
N TRP A 56 16.98 7.82 -8.96
CA TRP A 56 16.28 7.66 -10.21
C TRP A 56 16.26 6.18 -10.59
N ARG A 57 15.09 5.65 -10.84
CA ARG A 57 14.88 4.26 -11.24
C ARG A 57 14.12 4.21 -12.55
N SER A 58 14.65 3.48 -13.51
CA SER A 58 14.04 3.30 -14.84
C SER A 58 12.66 2.62 -14.80
N ASP A 59 12.35 1.91 -13.70
CA ASP A 59 11.07 1.24 -13.49
C ASP A 59 10.06 2.12 -12.72
N TYR A 60 10.36 3.40 -12.50
CA TYR A 60 9.56 4.34 -11.71
C TYR A 60 9.19 3.82 -10.31
N GLY A 61 10.01 2.92 -9.78
CA GLY A 61 9.78 2.27 -8.50
C GLY A 61 10.14 3.14 -7.31
N SER A 62 9.45 2.90 -6.20
CA SER A 62 9.76 3.46 -4.90
C SER A 62 9.89 2.34 -3.87
N ILE A 63 10.49 2.64 -2.72
CA ILE A 63 10.60 1.70 -1.60
C ILE A 63 9.20 1.27 -1.15
N ARG A 64 8.23 2.20 -1.11
CA ARG A 64 6.86 1.90 -0.73
C ARG A 64 6.19 0.95 -1.70
N ARG A 65 6.27 1.23 -3.02
CA ARG A 65 5.74 0.34 -4.05
C ARG A 65 6.33 -1.05 -3.94
N ASP A 66 7.64 -1.15 -3.77
CA ASP A 66 8.33 -2.44 -3.71
C ASP A 66 7.97 -3.23 -2.46
N ASN A 67 7.89 -2.59 -1.27
CA ASN A 67 7.42 -3.26 -0.06
C ASN A 67 5.99 -3.80 -0.25
N ALA A 68 5.08 -3.01 -0.82
CA ALA A 68 3.71 -3.42 -1.06
C ALA A 68 3.61 -4.57 -2.06
N ALA A 69 4.36 -4.49 -3.16
CA ALA A 69 4.36 -5.52 -4.19
C ALA A 69 4.96 -6.85 -3.70
N VAL A 70 6.06 -6.78 -2.96
CA VAL A 70 6.68 -7.99 -2.36
C VAL A 70 5.73 -8.62 -1.35
N LEU A 71 5.05 -7.81 -0.52
CA LEU A 71 4.08 -8.31 0.45
C LEU A 71 2.90 -9.01 -0.24
N ALA A 72 2.23 -8.34 -1.20
CA ALA A 72 1.11 -8.91 -1.93
C ALA A 72 1.47 -10.24 -2.57
N LEU A 73 2.52 -10.26 -3.38
CA LEU A 73 2.94 -11.44 -4.13
C LEU A 73 3.43 -12.58 -3.22
N ALA A 74 4.08 -12.26 -2.09
CA ALA A 74 4.55 -13.28 -1.16
C ALA A 74 3.39 -13.95 -0.41
N VAL A 75 2.39 -13.18 0.01
CA VAL A 75 1.18 -13.70 0.67
C VAL A 75 0.40 -14.59 -0.30
N GLU A 76 0.11 -14.10 -1.51
CA GLU A 76 -0.59 -14.89 -2.55
C GLU A 76 0.17 -16.18 -2.92
N ALA A 77 1.51 -16.13 -2.92
CA ALA A 77 2.36 -17.30 -3.21
C ALA A 77 2.53 -18.24 -2.01
N GLY A 78 2.00 -17.93 -0.84
CA GLY A 78 2.21 -18.70 0.39
C GLY A 78 3.70 -18.78 0.78
N SER A 79 4.49 -17.72 0.53
CA SER A 79 5.92 -17.74 0.74
C SER A 79 6.31 -17.51 2.19
N GLY A 80 7.05 -18.44 2.77
CA GLY A 80 7.75 -18.27 4.05
C GLY A 80 9.05 -17.46 3.98
N GLY A 81 9.39 -16.92 2.81
CA GLY A 81 10.63 -16.16 2.58
C GLY A 81 10.57 -14.68 3.00
N VAL A 82 9.41 -14.20 3.48
CA VAL A 82 9.14 -12.79 3.79
C VAL A 82 8.52 -12.66 5.17
N ASP A 83 8.98 -11.67 5.93
CA ASP A 83 8.34 -11.24 7.16
C ASP A 83 7.19 -10.27 6.83
N THR A 84 5.97 -10.80 6.80
CA THR A 84 4.75 -10.07 6.42
C THR A 84 4.40 -8.99 7.43
N ASP A 85 4.64 -9.21 8.73
CA ASP A 85 4.36 -8.26 9.80
C ASP A 85 5.29 -7.05 9.70
N LEU A 86 6.56 -7.28 9.39
CA LEU A 86 7.53 -6.21 9.18
C LEU A 86 7.16 -5.36 7.96
N LEU A 87 6.77 -5.97 6.84
CA LEU A 87 6.41 -5.22 5.64
C LEU A 87 5.09 -4.45 5.81
N SER A 88 4.07 -5.04 6.41
CA SER A 88 2.80 -4.35 6.71
C SER A 88 3.00 -3.17 7.66
N THR A 89 3.82 -3.32 8.71
CA THR A 89 4.17 -2.22 9.62
C THR A 89 4.88 -1.07 8.90
N ARG A 90 5.77 -1.37 7.95
CA ARG A 90 6.45 -0.34 7.13
C ARG A 90 5.47 0.41 6.24
N LEU A 91 4.49 -0.28 5.66
CA LEU A 91 3.47 0.33 4.82
C LEU A 91 2.51 1.21 5.61
N ALA A 92 2.12 0.81 6.81
CA ALA A 92 1.25 1.59 7.68
C ALA A 92 1.85 2.94 8.12
N ARG A 93 3.18 3.05 8.19
CA ARG A 93 3.90 4.28 8.56
C ARG A 93 4.11 5.27 7.42
N ALA A 94 3.67 4.97 6.23
CA ALA A 94 3.94 5.82 5.08
C ALA A 94 3.07 7.08 5.07
N GLY A 95 3.65 8.20 4.58
CA GLY A 95 3.01 9.52 4.59
C GLY A 95 1.85 9.67 3.59
N ASP A 96 1.21 10.85 3.62
CA ASP A 96 -0.08 11.15 2.99
C ASP A 96 -0.08 11.20 1.45
N ARG A 97 1.07 11.33 0.82
CA ARG A 97 1.19 11.42 -0.64
C ARG A 97 1.67 10.10 -1.22
N VAL A 98 0.84 9.48 -2.02
CA VAL A 98 1.14 8.23 -2.70
C VAL A 98 1.00 8.38 -4.22
N SER A 99 1.92 7.78 -4.96
CA SER A 99 1.79 7.65 -6.41
C SER A 99 0.73 6.60 -6.76
N THR A 100 0.25 6.62 -8.00
CA THR A 100 -0.72 5.61 -8.47
C THR A 100 -0.20 4.19 -8.32
N GLN A 101 1.07 3.93 -8.62
CA GLN A 101 1.65 2.60 -8.47
C GLN A 101 1.73 2.17 -7.00
N GLU A 102 2.12 3.07 -6.10
CA GLU A 102 2.12 2.80 -4.67
C GLU A 102 0.72 2.49 -4.15
N ALA A 103 -0.28 3.26 -4.57
CA ALA A 103 -1.66 3.04 -4.17
C ALA A 103 -2.19 1.68 -4.63
N VAL A 104 -1.95 1.31 -5.90
CA VAL A 104 -2.39 0.03 -6.47
C VAL A 104 -1.74 -1.14 -5.74
N TRP A 105 -0.42 -1.14 -5.57
CA TRP A 105 0.26 -2.24 -4.90
C TRP A 105 -0.07 -2.31 -3.40
N THR A 106 -0.31 -1.17 -2.74
CA THR A 106 -0.76 -1.16 -1.35
C THR A 106 -2.16 -1.76 -1.22
N LEU A 107 -3.05 -1.47 -2.17
CA LEU A 107 -4.38 -2.07 -2.21
C LEU A 107 -4.32 -3.60 -2.42
N LEU A 108 -3.49 -4.06 -3.35
CA LEU A 108 -3.28 -5.50 -3.58
C LEU A 108 -2.67 -6.18 -2.36
N ALA A 109 -1.73 -5.53 -1.66
CA ALA A 109 -1.17 -6.07 -0.43
C ALA A 109 -2.22 -6.15 0.69
N ALA A 110 -3.07 -5.14 0.80
CA ALA A 110 -4.17 -5.16 1.74
C ALA A 110 -5.16 -6.28 1.42
N ASP A 111 -5.52 -6.45 0.15
CA ASP A 111 -6.41 -7.52 -0.33
C ASP A 111 -5.83 -8.90 -0.01
N ALA A 112 -4.56 -9.14 -0.32
CA ALA A 112 -3.88 -10.40 -0.03
C ALA A 112 -3.85 -10.74 1.47
N LEU A 113 -3.73 -9.73 2.35
CA LEU A 113 -3.74 -9.91 3.80
C LEU A 113 -5.13 -10.18 4.37
N ILE A 114 -6.18 -9.87 3.60
CA ILE A 114 -7.59 -9.95 4.04
C ILE A 114 -8.14 -11.39 3.94
N ASP A 115 -7.36 -12.40 3.74
CA ASP A 115 -7.80 -13.77 3.50
C ASP A 115 -8.68 -14.36 4.63
N ASP A 116 -8.82 -13.66 5.77
CA ASP A 116 -9.63 -14.09 6.90
C ASP A 116 -10.46 -12.98 7.57
N ILE A 117 -11.17 -12.18 6.74
CA ILE A 117 -12.05 -11.10 7.24
C ILE A 117 -13.23 -11.64 8.07
N ARG A 118 -13.54 -12.92 7.95
CA ARG A 118 -14.70 -13.55 8.61
C ARG A 118 -14.46 -13.83 10.09
N ASP A 119 -13.22 -13.81 10.54
CA ASP A 119 -12.81 -14.07 11.92
C ASP A 119 -12.36 -12.80 12.68
N THR A 120 -12.91 -11.65 12.33
CA THR A 120 -12.69 -10.49 13.19
C THR A 120 -13.59 -10.60 14.41
N ASP A 121 -12.98 -10.80 15.58
CA ASP A 121 -13.65 -10.73 16.88
C ASP A 121 -14.12 -9.29 17.20
N LEU A 122 -14.59 -8.55 16.20
CA LEU A 122 -15.06 -7.19 16.35
C LEU A 122 -16.59 -7.12 16.31
N THR A 123 -17.15 -6.26 17.12
CA THR A 123 -18.57 -5.89 17.00
C THR A 123 -18.72 -4.39 16.82
N ILE A 124 -19.68 -3.98 16.01
CA ILE A 124 -20.09 -2.58 15.84
C ILE A 124 -21.49 -2.44 16.43
N ASP A 125 -21.63 -1.55 17.41
CA ASP A 125 -22.88 -1.32 18.11
C ASP A 125 -23.54 -2.63 18.61
N GLY A 126 -22.69 -3.61 18.99
CA GLY A 126 -23.08 -4.93 19.49
C GLY A 126 -23.38 -5.98 18.41
N ILE A 127 -23.25 -5.66 17.12
CA ILE A 127 -23.51 -6.57 16.00
C ILE A 127 -22.17 -6.98 15.38
N ALA A 128 -21.97 -8.29 15.19
CA ALA A 128 -20.82 -8.80 14.43
C ALA A 128 -20.99 -8.44 12.95
N PRO A 129 -19.96 -7.91 12.29
CA PRO A 129 -20.04 -7.58 10.87
C PRO A 129 -20.08 -8.86 10.03
N ASP A 130 -20.88 -8.84 8.97
CA ASP A 130 -20.89 -9.87 7.95
C ASP A 130 -19.97 -9.44 6.80
N GLY A 131 -18.67 -9.64 6.95
CA GLY A 131 -17.65 -9.29 5.97
C GLY A 131 -16.69 -8.17 6.44
N PRO A 132 -16.00 -7.50 5.50
CA PRO A 132 -15.01 -6.47 5.82
C PRO A 132 -15.58 -5.33 6.65
N LEU A 133 -14.86 -4.93 7.69
CA LEU A 133 -15.24 -3.82 8.55
C LEU A 133 -14.93 -2.47 7.85
N VAL A 134 -15.77 -2.07 6.88
CA VAL A 134 -15.68 -0.78 6.17
C VAL A 134 -17.00 -0.02 6.27
N PRO A 135 -17.50 0.30 7.49
CA PRO A 135 -18.72 1.07 7.62
C PRO A 135 -18.48 2.50 7.11
N ARG A 136 -19.30 2.93 6.16
CA ARG A 136 -19.33 4.33 5.69
C ARG A 136 -20.46 5.05 6.38
N ARG A 137 -20.16 6.24 6.90
CA ARG A 137 -21.15 7.11 7.53
C ARG A 137 -21.18 8.46 6.80
N ASP A 138 -22.36 8.95 6.53
CA ASP A 138 -22.58 10.29 6.00
C ASP A 138 -22.45 11.37 7.09
N ALA A 139 -22.59 12.63 6.70
CA ALA A 139 -22.46 13.76 7.61
C ALA A 139 -23.50 13.74 8.76
N ALA A 140 -24.71 13.26 8.49
CA ALA A 140 -25.79 13.21 9.48
C ALA A 140 -25.53 12.07 10.51
N ALA A 141 -25.08 10.93 10.06
CA ALA A 141 -24.76 9.79 10.90
C ALA A 141 -23.51 10.00 11.77
N ARG A 142 -22.63 10.99 11.43
CA ARG A 142 -21.43 11.30 12.24
C ARG A 142 -21.76 11.90 13.61
N ALA A 143 -22.95 12.45 13.80
CA ALA A 143 -23.38 13.01 15.08
C ALA A 143 -23.60 11.94 16.16
N ALA A 144 -23.81 10.68 15.78
CA ALA A 144 -23.99 9.58 16.72
C ALA A 144 -22.65 8.87 16.97
N PRO A 145 -22.33 8.52 18.24
CA PRO A 145 -21.14 7.73 18.53
C PRO A 145 -21.23 6.35 17.89
N ILE A 146 -20.10 5.78 17.57
CA ILE A 146 -19.96 4.38 17.13
C ILE A 146 -19.25 3.59 18.24
N ASN A 147 -19.79 2.46 18.63
CA ASN A 147 -19.18 1.58 19.60
C ASN A 147 -18.53 0.41 18.88
N ILE A 148 -17.21 0.37 18.85
CA ILE A 148 -16.46 -0.74 18.31
C ILE A 148 -15.83 -1.49 19.48
N ARG A 149 -16.09 -2.78 19.57
CA ARG A 149 -15.58 -3.62 20.63
C ARG A 149 -14.84 -4.81 20.04
N ASN A 150 -13.61 -5.00 20.51
CA ASN A 150 -12.87 -6.23 20.28
C ASN A 150 -13.31 -7.25 21.35
N THR A 151 -13.91 -8.36 20.95
CA THR A 151 -14.32 -9.47 21.81
C THR A 151 -13.29 -10.59 21.87
N GLY A 152 -12.25 -10.50 21.03
CA GLY A 152 -11.14 -11.45 20.98
C GLY A 152 -10.03 -11.13 21.98
N THR A 153 -9.03 -12.00 21.98
CA THR A 153 -7.85 -11.89 22.85
C THR A 153 -6.66 -11.20 22.20
N LYS A 154 -6.69 -11.03 20.87
CA LYS A 154 -5.60 -10.39 20.10
C LYS A 154 -5.87 -8.88 19.96
N PRO A 155 -4.86 -8.03 20.09
CA PRO A 155 -5.01 -6.61 19.77
C PRO A 155 -5.32 -6.44 18.29
N THR A 156 -6.23 -5.52 17.98
CA THR A 156 -6.66 -5.20 16.61
C THR A 156 -6.46 -3.72 16.37
N GLU A 157 -5.84 -3.37 15.25
CA GLU A 157 -5.67 -1.98 14.83
C GLU A 157 -6.94 -1.50 14.13
N LEU A 158 -7.37 -0.29 14.47
CA LEU A 158 -8.51 0.37 13.85
C LEU A 158 -8.07 1.65 13.15
N THR A 159 -8.34 1.76 11.85
CA THR A 159 -8.12 2.98 11.09
C THR A 159 -9.45 3.70 10.87
N VAL A 160 -9.51 4.97 11.27
CA VAL A 160 -10.66 5.84 11.02
C VAL A 160 -10.25 6.92 10.02
N THR A 161 -10.89 6.95 8.87
CA THR A 161 -10.61 7.95 7.83
C THR A 161 -11.82 8.86 7.66
N THR A 162 -11.57 10.18 7.68
CA THR A 162 -12.61 11.20 7.45
C THR A 162 -12.32 11.92 6.13
N PHE A 163 -13.35 12.00 5.28
CA PHE A 163 -13.28 12.77 4.04
C PHE A 163 -14.22 13.97 4.17
N GLY A 164 -13.78 15.12 3.71
CA GLY A 164 -14.59 16.34 3.73
C GLY A 164 -13.93 17.46 2.95
N VAL A 165 -14.70 18.50 2.70
CA VAL A 165 -14.19 19.76 2.17
C VAL A 165 -13.77 20.59 3.39
N PRO A 166 -12.52 21.11 3.45
CA PRO A 166 -12.11 21.98 4.54
C PRO A 166 -12.98 23.25 4.55
N SER A 167 -13.32 23.72 5.76
CA SER A 167 -14.09 24.97 5.94
C SER A 167 -13.32 26.20 5.50
N GLU A 168 -11.99 26.14 5.57
CA GLU A 168 -11.09 27.16 5.05
C GLU A 168 -10.22 26.55 3.95
N PRO A 169 -10.06 27.22 2.81
CA PRO A 169 -9.18 26.76 1.75
C PRO A 169 -7.74 26.63 2.28
N GLU A 170 -7.03 25.61 1.83
CA GLU A 170 -5.60 25.53 2.10
C GLU A 170 -4.89 26.79 1.56
N PRO A 171 -3.95 27.37 2.32
CA PRO A 171 -3.18 28.51 1.86
C PRO A 171 -2.41 28.13 0.59
N ALA A 172 -2.25 29.11 -0.31
CA ALA A 172 -1.44 28.92 -1.50
C ALA A 172 -0.02 28.50 -1.09
N GLY A 173 0.43 27.39 -1.63
CA GLY A 173 1.74 26.84 -1.35
C GLY A 173 2.31 26.15 -2.56
N GLY A 174 3.64 25.99 -2.59
CA GLY A 174 4.34 25.28 -3.65
C GLY A 174 5.69 24.81 -3.17
N ASN A 175 6.13 23.67 -3.68
CA ASN A 175 7.44 23.11 -3.40
C ASN A 175 8.23 23.03 -4.72
N GLY A 176 8.81 24.18 -5.13
CA GLY A 176 9.60 24.30 -6.36
C GLY A 176 8.81 24.63 -7.63
N PHE A 177 7.47 24.67 -7.56
CA PHE A 177 6.61 25.07 -8.66
C PHE A 177 5.61 26.14 -8.20
N SER A 178 5.29 27.10 -9.09
CA SER A 178 4.21 28.05 -8.89
C SER A 178 3.22 27.98 -10.05
N ILE A 179 1.92 28.05 -9.74
CA ILE A 179 0.85 28.13 -10.72
C ILE A 179 0.07 29.41 -10.46
N SER A 180 -0.13 30.22 -11.50
CA SER A 180 -1.09 31.31 -11.49
C SER A 180 -2.23 30.99 -12.44
N ARG A 181 -3.47 31.33 -12.03
CA ARG A 181 -4.65 31.11 -12.82
C ARG A 181 -5.47 32.42 -12.87
N ASN A 182 -5.74 32.88 -14.08
CA ASN A 182 -6.60 34.04 -14.31
C ASN A 182 -7.83 33.58 -15.09
N TYR A 183 -8.96 34.15 -14.76
CA TYR A 183 -10.21 33.93 -15.48
C TYR A 183 -10.54 35.13 -16.35
N TYR A 184 -11.08 34.88 -17.52
CA TYR A 184 -11.48 35.88 -18.47
C TYR A 184 -12.90 35.59 -18.95
N THR A 185 -13.67 36.61 -19.28
CA THR A 185 -14.92 36.47 -20.00
C THR A 185 -14.67 35.96 -21.41
N MET A 186 -15.72 35.55 -22.12
CA MET A 186 -15.58 35.13 -23.52
C MET A 186 -15.11 36.28 -24.45
N ASP A 187 -15.25 37.54 -24.03
CA ASP A 187 -14.76 38.71 -24.73
C ASP A 187 -13.34 39.14 -24.33
N GLY A 188 -12.68 38.32 -23.46
CA GLY A 188 -11.31 38.54 -23.05
C GLY A 188 -11.10 39.49 -21.87
N GLU A 189 -12.16 39.96 -21.21
CA GLU A 189 -12.06 40.80 -20.04
C GLU A 189 -11.77 40.00 -18.78
N PRO A 190 -10.85 40.45 -17.90
CA PRO A 190 -10.52 39.73 -16.68
C PRO A 190 -11.73 39.69 -15.72
N VAL A 191 -11.97 38.51 -15.15
CA VAL A 191 -12.98 38.30 -14.10
C VAL A 191 -12.29 38.46 -12.75
N THR A 192 -12.72 39.44 -11.98
CA THR A 192 -12.24 39.70 -10.61
C THR A 192 -13.04 38.92 -9.57
#